data_54c96f06d1f8826aeac99ccfd054a69f
#
_entry.id   54c96f06d1f8826aeac99ccfd054a69f
#
_cell.length_a   1.000
_cell.length_b   1.000
_cell.length_c   1.000
_cell.angle_alpha   90.00
_cell.angle_beta   90.00
_cell.angle_gamma   90.00
#
_symmetry.space_group_name_H-M   'P 1'
#
loop_
_entity.id
_entity.type
_entity.pdbx_description
1 polymer ?
#
loop_
_entity_poly.entity_id
_entity_poly.type
_entity_poly.pdbx_seq_one_letter_code
_entity_poly.pdbx_strand_id
1 'polypeptide(L)'
;MENETVSKNFIEQEIDKDLAEGVYDHVATRFPPEPNGYLHIGHAKSILLNYGLAQKYGGTFNMRFDDTNPTKEKMEFVDSIKEDIQWLGADWEDRLYFASDYFDQMYECAVKLIKKGKAFVCDLTAEQMREYRGTLKEPGKESPYRNRSVEENLKLFEEMREGKYEDGEKVLRAKIDMASPNINMRDPIIYRVARMTHHNTGDKWCIYPMYDFAHPIEDAIEGITHSICTLEFEDHRPLYDWVVRECEFENPPRQIEFAKLYLTNVVTGKRYIKKLVEDGIVDGWDDPRLVSIAALRRRGFTPESIRKFVELCGVSKANSSVDYAMLEYCIREDLKLKKPRMMAVLDPIKLIIDNYPEGQVEYLDVANNLENEELGIRKVPFGRELYIEREDFMEEPPKKYFRLFPGNEVRLMHAYFVKCESFVKDENGKITEVHCTYDPETKAGSGFTGRKVKGTIHWVPAEYAQKAEVRLYENLIDEEKGVYNKEDGSLNLNPNSLTIIKDAYVEPSFDGAKAYDSFQFVRNGYFCVDSHDSEPDHLVFNRIVSLKSSFKLPK
;
A
#
# COMPACT_ATOMS: atom_id res chain seq x y z
N MET A 1 10.06 31.26 17.83
CA MET A 1 9.71 29.91 17.35
C MET A 1 8.65 29.39 18.33
N GLU A 2 7.40 29.60 17.97
CA GLU A 2 6.27 29.08 18.72
C GLU A 2 6.29 27.56 18.56
N ASN A 3 6.41 26.83 19.65
CA ASN A 3 6.16 25.42 19.69
C ASN A 3 4.66 25.21 19.35
N GLU A 4 4.37 24.88 18.12
CA GLU A 4 3.09 24.25 17.79
C GLU A 4 3.02 22.95 18.59
N THR A 5 2.27 22.97 19.67
CA THR A 5 1.90 21.78 20.42
C THR A 5 1.02 20.94 19.50
N VAL A 6 1.63 19.96 18.84
CA VAL A 6 0.89 18.97 18.05
C VAL A 6 -0.12 18.29 18.97
N SER A 7 -1.40 18.44 18.65
CA SER A 7 -2.49 17.85 19.41
C SER A 7 -2.34 16.33 19.45
N LYS A 8 -2.31 15.77 20.66
CA LYS A 8 -2.26 14.31 20.87
C LYS A 8 -3.55 13.65 20.41
N ASN A 9 -3.45 12.55 19.68
CA ASN A 9 -4.63 11.74 19.35
C ASN A 9 -5.16 11.01 20.60
N PHE A 10 -6.35 10.42 20.49
CA PHE A 10 -7.00 9.80 21.65
C PHE A 10 -6.23 8.58 22.18
N ILE A 11 -5.49 7.84 21.35
CA ILE A 11 -4.66 6.70 21.78
C ILE A 11 -3.49 7.19 22.63
N GLU A 12 -2.83 8.25 22.21
CA GLU A 12 -1.76 8.87 22.97
C GLU A 12 -2.25 9.40 24.31
N GLN A 13 -3.45 9.97 24.37
CA GLN A 13 -4.07 10.42 25.61
C GLN A 13 -4.33 9.24 26.57
N GLU A 14 -4.83 8.12 26.07
CA GLU A 14 -5.04 6.90 26.85
C GLU A 14 -3.73 6.31 27.37
N ILE A 15 -2.68 6.28 26.54
CA ILE A 15 -1.33 5.83 26.95
C ILE A 15 -0.77 6.75 28.04
N ASP A 16 -0.85 8.06 27.85
CA ASP A 16 -0.38 9.04 28.84
C ASP A 16 -1.08 8.84 30.20
N LYS A 17 -2.38 8.59 30.18
CA LYS A 17 -3.17 8.31 31.39
C LYS A 17 -2.70 7.03 32.06
N ASP A 18 -2.56 5.93 31.32
CA ASP A 18 -2.13 4.64 31.86
C ASP A 18 -0.74 4.71 32.48
N LEU A 19 0.19 5.44 31.87
CA LEU A 19 1.53 5.68 32.42
C LEU A 19 1.49 6.55 33.69
N ALA A 20 0.69 7.62 33.69
CA ALA A 20 0.56 8.53 34.81
C ALA A 20 -0.10 7.85 36.03
N GLU A 21 -1.06 6.97 35.81
CA GLU A 21 -1.76 6.20 36.85
C GLU A 21 -0.97 4.96 37.32
N GLY A 22 0.16 4.66 36.68
CA GLY A 22 1.00 3.50 37.01
C GLY A 22 0.38 2.15 36.57
N VAL A 23 -0.57 2.17 35.65
CA VAL A 23 -1.14 0.93 35.07
C VAL A 23 -0.06 0.17 34.30
N TYR A 24 0.78 0.90 33.60
CA TYR A 24 1.98 0.39 32.91
C TYR A 24 3.17 1.32 33.23
N ASP A 25 4.38 0.76 33.23
CA ASP A 25 5.64 1.50 33.38
C ASP A 25 6.39 1.67 32.04
N HIS A 26 5.88 1.09 30.95
CA HIS A 26 6.45 1.12 29.62
C HIS A 26 5.34 1.00 28.56
N VAL A 27 5.70 1.17 27.30
CA VAL A 27 4.81 0.96 26.15
C VAL A 27 5.36 -0.17 25.28
N ALA A 28 4.53 -1.19 25.03
CA ALA A 28 4.83 -2.27 24.11
C ALA A 28 3.64 -2.49 23.18
N THR A 29 3.88 -2.31 21.90
CA THR A 29 2.89 -2.49 20.84
C THR A 29 3.29 -3.62 19.88
N ARG A 30 2.41 -4.03 18.98
CA ARG A 30 2.67 -5.07 17.99
C ARG A 30 1.84 -4.87 16.73
N PHE A 31 2.32 -5.46 15.66
CA PHE A 31 1.54 -5.71 14.45
C PHE A 31 1.43 -7.22 14.24
N PRO A 32 0.18 -7.79 14.28
CA PRO A 32 -0.05 -9.23 14.25
C PRO A 32 -0.74 -9.70 12.96
N PRO A 33 -0.11 -9.67 11.78
CA PRO A 33 -0.76 -10.08 10.54
C PRO A 33 -0.94 -11.61 10.46
N GLU A 34 -2.05 -12.04 9.85
CA GLU A 34 -2.18 -13.41 9.38
C GLU A 34 -1.33 -13.60 8.11
N PRO A 35 -0.49 -14.66 8.00
CA PRO A 35 0.33 -14.89 6.83
C PRO A 35 -0.47 -15.55 5.69
N ASN A 36 -1.56 -14.91 5.26
CA ASN A 36 -2.54 -15.42 4.31
C ASN A 36 -2.77 -14.52 3.09
N GLY A 37 -1.91 -13.54 2.87
CA GLY A 37 -1.96 -12.61 1.75
C GLY A 37 -1.02 -11.43 1.88
N TYR A 38 -0.96 -10.63 0.84
CA TYR A 38 -0.14 -9.43 0.78
C TYR A 38 -0.74 -8.28 1.60
N LEU A 39 0.13 -7.46 2.19
CA LEU A 39 -0.28 -6.24 2.87
C LEU A 39 -0.71 -5.17 1.86
N HIS A 40 -1.63 -4.31 2.27
CA HIS A 40 -2.09 -3.16 1.50
C HIS A 40 -2.00 -1.87 2.30
N ILE A 41 -2.33 -0.75 1.67
CA ILE A 41 -2.24 0.60 2.27
C ILE A 41 -2.98 0.73 3.61
N GLY A 42 -4.08 0.00 3.81
CA GLY A 42 -4.78 -0.03 5.09
C GLY A 42 -3.94 -0.61 6.24
N HIS A 43 -3.14 -1.62 5.97
CA HIS A 43 -2.20 -2.20 6.93
C HIS A 43 -1.06 -1.23 7.28
N ALA A 44 -0.63 -0.40 6.32
CA ALA A 44 0.41 0.59 6.56
C ALA A 44 0.04 1.56 7.70
N LYS A 45 -1.22 1.96 7.78
CA LYS A 45 -1.72 2.79 8.89
C LYS A 45 -1.52 2.11 10.23
N SER A 46 -1.89 0.84 10.35
CA SER A 46 -1.75 0.06 11.58
C SER A 46 -0.28 -0.15 11.98
N ILE A 47 0.57 -0.50 11.00
CA ILE A 47 2.01 -0.70 11.21
C ILE A 47 2.67 0.59 11.72
N LEU A 48 2.45 1.69 11.02
CA LEU A 48 3.07 2.98 11.33
C LEU A 48 2.53 3.58 12.63
N LEU A 49 1.27 3.35 12.96
CA LEU A 49 0.69 3.75 14.24
C LEU A 49 1.35 3.00 15.41
N ASN A 50 1.40 1.67 15.34
CA ASN A 50 1.98 0.85 16.42
C ASN A 50 3.48 1.11 16.57
N TYR A 51 4.23 1.15 15.48
CA TYR A 51 5.66 1.47 15.51
C TYR A 51 5.92 2.89 15.98
N GLY A 52 5.17 3.86 15.48
CA GLY A 52 5.30 5.27 15.86
C GLY A 52 5.03 5.52 17.35
N LEU A 53 4.05 4.84 17.94
CA LEU A 53 3.78 4.91 19.38
C LEU A 53 4.92 4.31 20.19
N ALA A 54 5.44 3.16 19.80
CA ALA A 54 6.61 2.57 20.45
C ALA A 54 7.81 3.53 20.41
N GLN A 55 8.09 4.14 19.27
CA GLN A 55 9.17 5.13 19.11
C GLN A 55 8.95 6.36 20.00
N LYS A 56 7.74 6.92 19.99
CA LYS A 56 7.41 8.13 20.74
C LYS A 56 7.58 7.97 22.25
N TYR A 57 7.23 6.80 22.77
CA TYR A 57 7.29 6.51 24.21
C TYR A 57 8.54 5.74 24.64
N GLY A 58 9.54 5.59 23.75
CA GLY A 58 10.76 4.84 24.05
C GLY A 58 10.51 3.37 24.40
N GLY A 59 9.45 2.80 23.85
CA GLY A 59 9.00 1.44 24.09
C GLY A 59 9.45 0.45 23.01
N THR A 60 8.73 -0.66 22.90
CA THR A 60 9.04 -1.75 21.98
C THR A 60 7.90 -1.99 20.99
N PHE A 61 8.26 -2.42 19.79
CA PHE A 61 7.35 -2.84 18.73
C PHE A 61 7.66 -4.29 18.36
N ASN A 62 6.67 -5.18 18.49
CA ASN A 62 6.78 -6.58 18.18
C ASN A 62 6.15 -6.89 16.82
N MET A 63 6.75 -7.81 16.10
CA MET A 63 6.16 -8.44 14.91
C MET A 63 5.70 -9.84 15.30
N ARG A 64 4.40 -10.14 15.16
CA ARG A 64 3.87 -11.48 15.42
C ARG A 64 2.99 -11.95 14.27
N PHE A 65 3.36 -13.06 13.67
CA PHE A 65 2.49 -13.72 12.71
C PHE A 65 1.39 -14.47 13.44
N ASP A 66 0.14 -14.09 13.19
CA ASP A 66 -1.02 -14.83 13.67
C ASP A 66 -1.27 -16.03 12.74
N ASP A 67 -0.55 -17.11 13.01
CA ASP A 67 -0.59 -18.36 12.27
C ASP A 67 -1.40 -19.45 12.99
N THR A 68 -2.51 -19.05 13.59
CA THR A 68 -3.42 -19.98 14.30
C THR A 68 -4.28 -20.83 13.38
N ASN A 69 -4.46 -20.42 12.12
CA ASN A 69 -5.30 -21.11 11.16
C ASN A 69 -4.49 -21.89 10.11
N PRO A 70 -4.37 -23.22 10.21
CA PRO A 70 -3.51 -24.00 9.33
C PRO A 70 -3.96 -24.05 7.86
N THR A 71 -5.20 -23.61 7.56
CA THR A 71 -5.78 -23.75 6.22
C THR A 71 -5.36 -22.70 5.22
N LYS A 72 -4.81 -21.58 5.67
CA LYS A 72 -4.61 -20.37 4.83
C LYS A 72 -3.18 -19.84 4.79
N GLU A 73 -2.28 -20.42 5.55
CA GLU A 73 -0.97 -19.86 5.83
C GLU A 73 0.10 -20.37 4.88
N LYS A 74 0.96 -19.47 4.36
CA LYS A 74 2.06 -19.80 3.47
C LYS A 74 3.30 -18.99 3.82
N MET A 75 4.47 -19.62 3.77
CA MET A 75 5.77 -18.96 4.00
C MET A 75 6.06 -17.82 3.02
N GLU A 76 5.58 -17.91 1.79
CA GLU A 76 5.66 -16.84 0.79
C GLU A 76 5.13 -15.50 1.33
N PHE A 77 4.00 -15.53 2.02
CA PHE A 77 3.41 -14.32 2.61
C PHE A 77 4.20 -13.81 3.81
N VAL A 78 4.81 -14.70 4.60
CA VAL A 78 5.68 -14.31 5.72
C VAL A 78 6.83 -13.44 5.23
N ASP A 79 7.53 -13.86 4.19
CA ASP A 79 8.67 -13.13 3.64
C ASP A 79 8.25 -11.78 3.04
N SER A 80 7.17 -11.76 2.27
CA SER A 80 6.62 -10.53 1.69
C SER A 80 6.18 -9.52 2.75
N ILE A 81 5.52 -9.98 3.81
CA ILE A 81 5.07 -9.13 4.92
C ILE A 81 6.26 -8.51 5.66
N LYS A 82 7.30 -9.30 5.94
CA LYS A 82 8.53 -8.80 6.58
C LYS A 82 9.19 -7.72 5.73
N GLU A 83 9.34 -7.96 4.44
CA GLU A 83 9.91 -7.00 3.50
C GLU A 83 9.11 -5.70 3.46
N ASP A 84 7.79 -5.78 3.39
CA ASP A 84 6.90 -4.62 3.34
C ASP A 84 6.99 -3.76 4.61
N ILE A 85 7.03 -4.38 5.78
CA ILE A 85 7.14 -3.68 7.07
C ILE A 85 8.48 -2.97 7.18
N GLN A 86 9.58 -3.63 6.81
CA GLN A 86 10.92 -3.04 6.80
C GLN A 86 11.01 -1.89 5.78
N TRP A 87 10.41 -2.04 4.61
CA TRP A 87 10.36 -0.98 3.62
C TRP A 87 9.63 0.26 4.12
N LEU A 88 8.55 0.10 4.90
CA LEU A 88 7.85 1.22 5.55
C LEU A 88 8.70 1.92 6.62
N GLY A 89 9.81 1.33 7.03
CA GLY A 89 10.72 1.86 8.03
C GLY A 89 10.42 1.41 9.45
N ALA A 90 9.52 0.44 9.64
CA ALA A 90 9.27 -0.18 10.95
C ALA A 90 10.27 -1.32 11.20
N ASP A 91 10.78 -1.35 12.42
CA ASP A 91 11.78 -2.33 12.85
C ASP A 91 11.33 -2.99 14.16
N TRP A 92 11.28 -4.31 14.13
CA TRP A 92 10.98 -5.14 15.30
C TRP A 92 12.24 -5.64 16.04
N GLU A 93 13.43 -5.33 15.50
CA GLU A 93 14.72 -5.82 15.98
C GLU A 93 14.76 -7.37 16.02
N ASP A 94 14.87 -7.98 17.22
CA ASP A 94 14.82 -9.42 17.42
C ASP A 94 13.46 -9.95 17.88
N ARG A 95 12.45 -9.09 17.94
CA ARG A 95 11.11 -9.42 18.46
C ARG A 95 10.15 -9.88 17.36
N LEU A 96 10.52 -10.97 16.70
CA LEU A 96 9.71 -11.67 15.71
C LEU A 96 9.15 -12.96 16.33
N TYR A 97 7.82 -13.08 16.33
CA TYR A 97 7.13 -14.20 16.95
C TYR A 97 6.09 -14.82 16.03
N PHE A 98 5.70 -16.06 16.36
CA PHE A 98 4.60 -16.77 15.75
C PHE A 98 3.59 -17.17 16.82
N ALA A 99 2.30 -17.01 16.55
CA ALA A 99 1.25 -17.45 17.46
C ALA A 99 1.36 -18.95 17.78
N SER A 100 1.76 -19.75 16.79
CA SER A 100 1.98 -21.20 16.93
C SER A 100 3.09 -21.57 17.92
N ASP A 101 4.01 -20.67 18.24
CA ASP A 101 5.02 -20.89 19.28
C ASP A 101 4.41 -20.98 20.69
N TYR A 102 3.18 -20.48 20.85
CA TYR A 102 2.45 -20.44 22.13
C TYR A 102 1.34 -21.48 22.24
N PHE A 103 1.24 -22.42 21.32
CA PHE A 103 0.16 -23.41 21.33
C PHE A 103 0.12 -24.27 22.60
N ASP A 104 1.26 -24.62 23.17
CA ASP A 104 1.33 -25.32 24.45
C ASP A 104 0.73 -24.48 25.59
N GLN A 105 1.09 -23.20 25.70
CA GLN A 105 0.55 -22.28 26.72
C GLN A 105 -0.96 -22.02 26.52
N MET A 106 -1.41 -21.89 25.26
CA MET A 106 -2.83 -21.74 24.94
C MET A 106 -3.64 -22.97 25.37
N TYR A 107 -3.09 -24.17 25.15
CA TYR A 107 -3.70 -25.42 25.61
C TYR A 107 -3.79 -25.44 27.16
N GLU A 108 -2.74 -25.06 27.87
CA GLU A 108 -2.74 -24.97 29.33
C GLU A 108 -3.77 -23.95 29.83
N CYS A 109 -3.91 -22.81 29.16
CA CYS A 109 -4.95 -21.82 29.48
C CYS A 109 -6.36 -22.41 29.30
N ALA A 110 -6.60 -23.16 28.23
CA ALA A 110 -7.88 -23.84 28.01
C ALA A 110 -8.17 -24.87 29.09
N VAL A 111 -7.19 -25.67 29.48
CA VAL A 111 -7.30 -26.62 30.61
C VAL A 111 -7.63 -25.90 31.92
N LYS A 112 -6.97 -24.76 32.19
CA LYS A 112 -7.27 -23.91 33.36
C LYS A 112 -8.73 -23.45 33.35
N LEU A 113 -9.25 -22.99 32.21
CA LEU A 113 -10.65 -22.59 32.08
C LEU A 113 -11.62 -23.75 32.36
N ILE A 114 -11.33 -24.95 31.87
CA ILE A 114 -12.14 -26.15 32.16
C ILE A 114 -12.13 -26.42 33.66
N LYS A 115 -10.98 -26.44 34.31
CA LYS A 115 -10.83 -26.66 35.76
C LYS A 115 -11.59 -25.65 36.60
N LYS A 116 -11.72 -24.41 36.12
CA LYS A 116 -12.51 -23.35 36.76
C LYS A 116 -14.02 -23.47 36.47
N GLY A 117 -14.45 -24.41 35.64
CA GLY A 117 -15.82 -24.50 35.18
C GLY A 117 -16.22 -23.40 34.20
N LYS A 118 -15.25 -22.79 33.52
CA LYS A 118 -15.42 -21.66 32.57
C LYS A 118 -15.31 -22.07 31.10
N ALA A 119 -15.17 -23.36 30.81
CA ALA A 119 -15.18 -23.88 29.45
C ALA A 119 -15.75 -25.30 29.46
N PHE A 120 -16.38 -25.70 28.35
CA PHE A 120 -16.97 -27.00 28.17
C PHE A 120 -16.84 -27.52 26.74
N VAL A 121 -16.74 -28.83 26.58
CA VAL A 121 -16.76 -29.49 25.28
C VAL A 121 -18.19 -29.60 24.79
N CYS A 122 -18.43 -29.18 23.55
CA CYS A 122 -19.75 -29.18 22.92
C CYS A 122 -19.76 -30.04 21.67
N ASP A 123 -20.79 -30.88 21.55
CA ASP A 123 -20.97 -31.82 20.43
C ASP A 123 -21.98 -31.30 19.39
N LEU A 124 -22.49 -30.06 19.54
CA LEU A 124 -23.35 -29.44 18.55
C LEU A 124 -22.58 -29.23 17.24
N THR A 125 -23.26 -29.45 16.12
CA THR A 125 -22.72 -29.11 14.81
C THR A 125 -22.66 -27.59 14.62
N ALA A 126 -21.89 -27.13 13.64
CA ALA A 126 -21.79 -25.69 13.31
C ALA A 126 -23.19 -25.09 13.00
N GLU A 127 -24.06 -25.83 12.34
CA GLU A 127 -25.43 -25.41 12.04
C GLU A 127 -26.28 -25.30 13.32
N GLN A 128 -26.24 -26.30 14.19
CA GLN A 128 -26.92 -26.28 15.47
C GLN A 128 -26.42 -25.14 16.37
N MET A 129 -25.10 -24.93 16.45
CA MET A 129 -24.55 -23.81 17.23
C MET A 129 -25.00 -22.44 16.70
N ARG A 130 -25.15 -22.31 15.39
CA ARG A 130 -25.66 -21.09 14.76
C ARG A 130 -27.13 -20.84 15.14
N GLU A 131 -27.93 -21.88 15.14
CA GLU A 131 -29.33 -21.83 15.59
C GLU A 131 -29.45 -21.49 17.09
N TYR A 132 -28.67 -22.16 17.95
CA TYR A 132 -28.67 -21.94 19.40
C TYR A 132 -28.17 -20.55 19.79
N ARG A 133 -27.27 -19.96 19.01
CA ARG A 133 -26.71 -18.62 19.28
C ARG A 133 -27.78 -17.53 19.28
N GLY A 134 -28.86 -17.68 18.55
CA GLY A 134 -29.91 -16.69 18.40
C GLY A 134 -29.49 -15.53 17.49
N THR A 135 -30.14 -14.41 17.67
CA THR A 135 -29.95 -13.18 16.87
C THR A 135 -29.63 -11.98 17.75
N LEU A 136 -29.39 -10.80 17.14
CA LEU A 136 -29.23 -9.55 17.90
C LEU A 136 -30.48 -9.16 18.70
N LYS A 137 -31.68 -9.64 18.28
CA LYS A 137 -32.97 -9.33 18.91
C LYS A 137 -33.46 -10.43 19.84
N GLU A 138 -32.94 -11.63 19.68
CA GLU A 138 -33.37 -12.81 20.44
C GLU A 138 -32.18 -13.42 21.18
N PRO A 139 -32.32 -13.76 22.47
CA PRO A 139 -31.25 -14.41 23.21
C PRO A 139 -30.95 -15.81 22.64
N GLY A 140 -29.74 -16.28 22.91
CA GLY A 140 -29.37 -17.64 22.57
C GLY A 140 -29.95 -18.67 23.54
N LYS A 141 -29.81 -19.94 23.15
CA LYS A 141 -30.16 -21.09 23.99
C LYS A 141 -28.90 -21.79 24.49
N GLU A 142 -28.89 -22.22 25.71
CA GLU A 142 -27.80 -23.01 26.27
C GLU A 142 -27.66 -24.35 25.56
N SER A 143 -26.42 -24.78 25.30
CA SER A 143 -26.14 -26.13 24.78
C SER A 143 -26.53 -27.19 25.79
N PRO A 144 -27.09 -28.35 25.33
CA PRO A 144 -27.33 -29.48 26.22
C PRO A 144 -26.05 -30.04 26.86
N TYR A 145 -24.88 -29.69 26.33
CA TYR A 145 -23.57 -30.12 26.85
C TYR A 145 -22.92 -29.11 27.81
N ARG A 146 -23.55 -27.97 28.04
CA ARG A 146 -22.98 -26.85 28.81
C ARG A 146 -22.65 -27.20 30.25
N ASN A 147 -23.37 -28.11 30.83
CA ASN A 147 -23.25 -28.49 32.25
C ASN A 147 -22.54 -29.84 32.46
N ARG A 148 -21.76 -30.31 31.49
CA ARG A 148 -20.82 -31.42 31.70
C ARG A 148 -19.91 -31.17 32.89
N SER A 149 -19.55 -32.21 33.63
CA SER A 149 -18.62 -32.09 34.74
C SER A 149 -17.21 -31.64 34.26
N VAL A 150 -16.45 -31.08 35.18
CA VAL A 150 -15.04 -30.69 34.92
C VAL A 150 -14.24 -31.91 34.46
N GLU A 151 -14.40 -33.04 35.13
CA GLU A 151 -13.69 -34.29 34.82
C GLU A 151 -14.03 -34.80 33.42
N GLU A 152 -15.31 -34.76 33.04
CA GLU A 152 -15.74 -35.17 31.69
C GLU A 152 -15.17 -34.21 30.62
N ASN A 153 -15.22 -32.91 30.84
CA ASN A 153 -14.68 -31.91 29.92
C ASN A 153 -13.16 -32.05 29.75
N LEU A 154 -12.42 -32.29 30.83
CA LEU A 154 -10.96 -32.51 30.76
C LEU A 154 -10.65 -33.75 29.92
N LYS A 155 -11.38 -34.87 30.15
CA LYS A 155 -11.20 -36.09 29.39
C LYS A 155 -11.49 -35.88 27.90
N LEU A 156 -12.62 -35.27 27.59
CA LEU A 156 -13.02 -35.01 26.20
C LEU A 156 -12.05 -34.06 25.47
N PHE A 157 -11.56 -33.04 26.14
CA PHE A 157 -10.59 -32.12 25.55
C PHE A 157 -9.23 -32.77 25.29
N GLU A 158 -8.76 -33.63 26.19
CA GLU A 158 -7.58 -34.45 25.95
C GLU A 158 -7.77 -35.39 24.76
N GLU A 159 -8.92 -36.05 24.67
CA GLU A 159 -9.28 -36.92 23.54
C GLU A 159 -9.36 -36.15 22.20
N MET A 160 -9.81 -34.88 22.21
CA MET A 160 -9.75 -34.00 21.05
C MET A 160 -8.29 -33.76 20.61
N ARG A 161 -7.39 -33.48 21.54
CA ARG A 161 -5.95 -33.30 21.26
C ARG A 161 -5.31 -34.59 20.73
N GLU A 162 -5.71 -35.74 21.23
CA GLU A 162 -5.20 -37.04 20.80
C GLU A 162 -5.73 -37.47 19.41
N GLY A 163 -6.61 -36.69 18.80
CA GLY A 163 -7.15 -36.96 17.47
C GLY A 163 -8.26 -38.04 17.42
N LYS A 164 -8.99 -38.25 18.52
CA LYS A 164 -10.08 -39.20 18.58
C LYS A 164 -11.37 -38.75 17.89
N TYR A 165 -11.44 -37.51 17.48
CA TYR A 165 -12.64 -36.92 16.86
C TYR A 165 -12.33 -36.32 15.49
N GLU A 166 -13.33 -36.32 14.61
CA GLU A 166 -13.26 -35.73 13.29
C GLU A 166 -13.55 -34.24 13.31
N ASP A 167 -13.21 -33.56 12.22
CA ASP A 167 -13.48 -32.12 12.02
C ASP A 167 -14.98 -31.85 12.21
N GLY A 168 -15.31 -30.86 13.03
CA GLY A 168 -16.69 -30.46 13.29
C GLY A 168 -17.47 -31.36 14.29
N GLU A 169 -16.86 -32.44 14.79
CA GLU A 169 -17.53 -33.37 15.74
C GLU A 169 -17.61 -32.78 17.15
N LYS A 170 -16.55 -32.11 17.59
CA LYS A 170 -16.46 -31.45 18.90
C LYS A 170 -15.73 -30.13 18.82
N VAL A 171 -16.14 -29.19 19.68
CA VAL A 171 -15.47 -27.92 19.92
C VAL A 171 -15.36 -27.67 21.41
N LEU A 172 -14.39 -26.85 21.83
CA LEU A 172 -14.35 -26.29 23.18
C LEU A 172 -14.97 -24.90 23.15
N ARG A 173 -15.91 -24.63 24.04
CA ARG A 173 -16.59 -23.34 24.17
C ARG A 173 -16.32 -22.70 25.52
N ALA A 174 -16.14 -21.39 25.55
CA ALA A 174 -16.16 -20.63 26.77
C ALA A 174 -17.58 -20.62 27.37
N LYS A 175 -17.68 -20.76 28.70
CA LYS A 175 -18.95 -20.74 29.42
C LYS A 175 -19.16 -19.35 30.00
N ILE A 176 -19.93 -18.50 29.29
CA ILE A 176 -20.13 -17.09 29.64
C ILE A 176 -21.62 -16.79 29.85
N ASP A 177 -22.34 -16.36 28.80
CA ASP A 177 -23.75 -15.98 28.92
C ASP A 177 -24.45 -16.05 27.54
N MET A 178 -25.31 -17.01 27.34
CA MET A 178 -26.09 -17.17 26.11
C MET A 178 -27.16 -16.08 25.91
N ALA A 179 -27.48 -15.32 26.94
CA ALA A 179 -28.42 -14.19 26.88
C ALA A 179 -27.75 -12.83 26.66
N SER A 180 -26.41 -12.80 26.57
CA SER A 180 -25.67 -11.54 26.36
C SER A 180 -26.15 -10.80 25.12
N PRO A 181 -26.33 -9.47 25.17
CA PRO A 181 -26.61 -8.67 23.98
C PRO A 181 -25.44 -8.67 23.00
N ASN A 182 -24.23 -8.94 23.46
CA ASN A 182 -23.04 -9.13 22.63
C ASN A 182 -22.91 -10.60 22.22
N ILE A 183 -23.12 -10.88 20.94
CA ILE A 183 -23.07 -12.24 20.38
C ILE A 183 -21.73 -12.93 20.64
N ASN A 184 -20.62 -12.16 20.66
CA ASN A 184 -19.29 -12.69 20.93
C ASN A 184 -19.14 -13.28 22.36
N MET A 185 -20.04 -12.91 23.28
CA MET A 185 -20.06 -13.39 24.68
C MET A 185 -21.02 -14.58 24.89
N ARG A 186 -21.71 -15.04 23.84
CA ARG A 186 -22.64 -16.17 23.90
C ARG A 186 -21.92 -17.49 23.72
N ASP A 187 -21.27 -17.95 24.77
CA ASP A 187 -20.48 -19.19 24.83
C ASP A 187 -19.66 -19.41 23.54
N PRO A 188 -18.69 -18.53 23.23
CA PRO A 188 -17.97 -18.59 21.98
C PRO A 188 -17.08 -19.83 21.89
N ILE A 189 -16.87 -20.31 20.66
CA ILE A 189 -15.91 -21.37 20.38
C ILE A 189 -14.50 -20.83 20.62
N ILE A 190 -13.69 -21.55 21.40
CA ILE A 190 -12.29 -21.20 21.65
C ILE A 190 -11.28 -22.20 21.09
N TYR A 191 -11.69 -23.47 20.86
CA TYR A 191 -10.92 -24.48 20.16
C TYR A 191 -11.78 -25.27 19.19
N ARG A 192 -11.19 -25.66 18.06
CA ARG A 192 -11.82 -26.54 17.06
C ARG A 192 -10.90 -27.68 16.69
N VAL A 193 -11.47 -28.78 16.21
CA VAL A 193 -10.74 -29.88 15.57
C VAL A 193 -10.49 -29.51 14.11
N ALA A 194 -9.24 -29.59 13.67
CA ALA A 194 -8.85 -29.44 12.27
C ALA A 194 -7.64 -30.36 11.98
N ARG A 195 -7.87 -31.41 11.21
CA ARG A 195 -6.84 -32.40 10.84
C ARG A 195 -6.05 -31.88 9.64
N MET A 196 -5.14 -30.98 9.88
CA MET A 196 -4.31 -30.36 8.86
C MET A 196 -2.89 -30.19 9.36
N THR A 197 -1.93 -30.35 8.46
CA THR A 197 -0.53 -30.05 8.72
C THR A 197 -0.35 -28.53 8.83
N HIS A 198 0.21 -28.07 9.92
CA HIS A 198 0.52 -26.66 10.17
C HIS A 198 1.92 -26.32 9.64
N HIS A 199 2.09 -25.14 9.01
CA HIS A 199 3.35 -24.76 8.38
C HIS A 199 4.55 -24.70 9.35
N ASN A 200 4.31 -24.43 10.65
CA ASN A 200 5.36 -24.30 11.67
C ASN A 200 5.42 -25.49 12.63
N THR A 201 4.26 -26.02 13.06
CA THR A 201 4.19 -27.10 14.05
C THR A 201 4.00 -28.49 13.45
N GLY A 202 3.83 -28.59 12.13
CA GLY A 202 3.60 -29.87 11.45
C GLY A 202 2.33 -30.54 11.91
N ASP A 203 2.40 -31.84 12.22
CA ASP A 203 1.27 -32.67 12.66
C ASP A 203 1.17 -32.81 14.18
N LYS A 204 1.87 -31.98 14.95
CA LYS A 204 1.85 -32.01 16.43
C LYS A 204 0.44 -31.75 16.99
N TRP A 205 -0.34 -30.93 16.31
CA TRP A 205 -1.66 -30.51 16.73
C TRP A 205 -2.73 -30.92 15.72
N CYS A 206 -3.89 -31.31 16.22
CA CYS A 206 -5.13 -31.51 15.44
C CYS A 206 -6.29 -30.67 15.99
N ILE A 207 -6.04 -29.92 17.05
CA ILE A 207 -6.94 -28.89 17.58
C ILE A 207 -6.23 -27.54 17.53
N TYR A 208 -6.95 -26.49 17.17
CA TYR A 208 -6.40 -25.15 17.00
C TYR A 208 -7.27 -24.13 17.72
N PRO A 209 -6.64 -23.15 18.40
CA PRO A 209 -7.37 -22.08 19.08
C PRO A 209 -8.04 -21.17 18.05
N MET A 210 -9.18 -20.61 18.42
CA MET A 210 -9.83 -19.55 17.67
C MET A 210 -9.17 -18.21 17.96
N TYR A 211 -9.24 -17.28 17.02
CA TYR A 211 -8.62 -15.96 17.10
C TYR A 211 -8.89 -15.23 18.43
N ASP A 212 -10.17 -15.13 18.82
CA ASP A 212 -10.56 -14.39 20.02
C ASP A 212 -10.02 -14.98 21.34
N PHE A 213 -9.63 -16.25 21.33
CA PHE A 213 -8.97 -16.90 22.46
C PHE A 213 -7.45 -16.76 22.40
N ALA A 214 -6.86 -16.97 21.23
CA ALA A 214 -5.43 -16.95 21.02
C ALA A 214 -4.83 -15.55 21.19
N HIS A 215 -5.42 -14.57 20.56
CA HIS A 215 -4.90 -13.20 20.47
C HIS A 215 -4.63 -12.53 21.83
N PRO A 216 -5.56 -12.50 22.80
CA PRO A 216 -5.28 -11.96 24.13
C PRO A 216 -4.18 -12.72 24.89
N ILE A 217 -4.07 -14.03 24.70
CA ILE A 217 -3.03 -14.86 25.32
C ILE A 217 -1.66 -14.51 24.73
N GLU A 218 -1.56 -14.39 23.43
CA GLU A 218 -0.34 -13.97 22.72
C GLU A 218 0.14 -12.61 23.22
N ASP A 219 -0.75 -11.63 23.26
CA ASP A 219 -0.44 -10.30 23.77
C ASP A 219 0.06 -10.34 25.21
N ALA A 220 -0.58 -11.10 26.08
CA ALA A 220 -0.18 -11.23 27.48
C ALA A 220 1.19 -11.90 27.65
N ILE A 221 1.46 -12.98 26.91
CA ILE A 221 2.75 -13.69 26.96
C ILE A 221 3.89 -12.78 26.49
N GLU A 222 3.68 -12.00 25.43
CA GLU A 222 4.69 -11.10 24.88
C GLU A 222 4.86 -9.78 25.67
N GLY A 223 4.08 -9.56 26.71
CA GLY A 223 4.15 -8.36 27.53
C GLY A 223 3.65 -7.10 26.80
N ILE A 224 2.74 -7.25 25.84
CA ILE A 224 2.09 -6.12 25.18
C ILE A 224 1.28 -5.33 26.20
N THR A 225 1.44 -4.01 26.18
CA THR A 225 0.70 -3.10 27.08
C THR A 225 -0.58 -2.60 26.40
N HIS A 226 -0.45 -2.06 25.20
CA HIS A 226 -1.56 -1.51 24.43
C HIS A 226 -1.73 -2.32 23.13
N SER A 227 -2.78 -3.11 23.10
CA SER A 227 -3.19 -3.94 21.97
C SER A 227 -4.07 -3.10 21.04
N ILE A 228 -3.47 -2.51 20.04
CA ILE A 228 -4.13 -1.53 19.16
C ILE A 228 -4.61 -2.23 17.89
N CYS A 229 -5.91 -2.17 17.63
CA CYS A 229 -6.57 -2.82 16.51
C CYS A 229 -7.65 -1.92 15.87
N THR A 230 -8.29 -2.39 14.81
CA THR A 230 -9.35 -1.64 14.13
C THR A 230 -10.70 -1.80 14.81
N LEU A 231 -11.63 -0.86 14.52
CA LEU A 231 -12.99 -0.82 15.12
C LEU A 231 -13.82 -2.09 14.91
N GLU A 232 -13.49 -2.91 13.93
CA GLU A 232 -14.17 -4.20 13.72
C GLU A 232 -14.04 -5.15 14.92
N PHE A 233 -13.08 -4.93 15.80
CA PHE A 233 -12.83 -5.69 17.03
C PHE A 233 -13.40 -5.04 18.30
N GLU A 234 -14.13 -3.94 18.19
CA GLU A 234 -14.69 -3.26 19.36
C GLU A 234 -15.64 -4.18 20.16
N ASP A 235 -16.52 -4.88 19.47
CA ASP A 235 -17.46 -5.83 20.10
C ASP A 235 -16.76 -7.12 20.61
N HIS A 236 -15.51 -7.36 20.20
CA HIS A 236 -14.69 -8.48 20.67
C HIS A 236 -13.92 -8.14 21.95
N ARG A 237 -13.75 -6.86 22.31
CA ARG A 237 -13.01 -6.44 23.49
C ARG A 237 -13.51 -7.06 24.79
N PRO A 238 -14.81 -7.19 25.07
CA PRO A 238 -15.28 -7.85 26.29
C PRO A 238 -14.79 -9.30 26.40
N LEU A 239 -14.71 -10.03 25.28
CA LEU A 239 -14.17 -11.39 25.24
C LEU A 239 -12.67 -11.40 25.46
N TYR A 240 -11.95 -10.47 24.85
CA TYR A 240 -10.51 -10.26 25.08
C TYR A 240 -10.21 -10.07 26.57
N ASP A 241 -10.91 -9.17 27.23
CA ASP A 241 -10.76 -8.89 28.66
C ASP A 241 -11.12 -10.09 29.53
N TRP A 242 -12.17 -10.84 29.14
CA TRP A 242 -12.59 -12.06 29.83
C TRP A 242 -11.50 -13.14 29.77
N VAL A 243 -10.91 -13.38 28.60
CA VAL A 243 -9.84 -14.38 28.42
C VAL A 243 -8.63 -14.04 29.27
N VAL A 244 -8.15 -12.81 29.21
CA VAL A 244 -6.99 -12.34 29.99
C VAL A 244 -7.23 -12.52 31.50
N ARG A 245 -8.41 -12.13 31.97
CA ARG A 245 -8.79 -12.24 33.38
C ARG A 245 -8.93 -13.69 33.82
N GLU A 246 -9.68 -14.50 33.09
CA GLU A 246 -9.96 -15.88 33.49
C GLU A 246 -8.75 -16.80 33.34
N CYS A 247 -7.83 -16.51 32.43
CA CYS A 247 -6.54 -17.19 32.33
C CYS A 247 -5.52 -16.68 33.36
N GLU A 248 -5.87 -15.65 34.15
CA GLU A 248 -5.09 -15.16 35.30
C GLU A 248 -3.71 -14.60 34.95
N PHE A 249 -3.63 -13.83 33.87
CA PHE A 249 -2.39 -13.10 33.55
C PHE A 249 -2.19 -11.93 34.51
N GLU A 250 -0.97 -11.80 35.07
CA GLU A 250 -0.64 -10.78 36.08
C GLU A 250 -0.62 -9.35 35.52
N ASN A 251 -0.13 -9.18 34.29
CA ASN A 251 -0.02 -7.88 33.62
C ASN A 251 -0.90 -7.88 32.35
N PRO A 252 -2.22 -7.69 32.50
CA PRO A 252 -3.15 -7.78 31.39
C PRO A 252 -2.91 -6.66 30.39
N PRO A 253 -2.81 -6.98 29.08
CA PRO A 253 -2.81 -5.99 28.02
C PRO A 253 -4.16 -5.30 27.93
N ARG A 254 -4.19 -4.11 27.33
CA ARG A 254 -5.38 -3.32 27.09
C ARG A 254 -5.65 -3.18 25.60
N GLN A 255 -6.81 -3.63 25.14
CA GLN A 255 -7.23 -3.44 23.76
C GLN A 255 -7.78 -2.03 23.55
N ILE A 256 -7.32 -1.35 22.49
CA ILE A 256 -7.80 -0.04 22.04
C ILE A 256 -8.08 -0.13 20.54
N GLU A 257 -9.22 0.39 20.09
CA GLU A 257 -9.64 0.34 18.70
C GLU A 257 -9.62 1.72 18.05
N PHE A 258 -9.26 1.75 16.78
CA PHE A 258 -9.25 2.96 15.95
C PHE A 258 -9.92 2.70 14.58
N ALA A 259 -10.31 3.79 13.93
CA ALA A 259 -10.97 3.71 12.64
C ALA A 259 -10.04 3.18 11.54
N LYS A 260 -10.53 2.20 10.80
CA LYS A 260 -9.87 1.62 9.64
C LYS A 260 -9.73 2.66 8.52
N LEU A 261 -8.65 2.57 7.76
CA LEU A 261 -8.44 3.38 6.58
C LEU A 261 -9.27 2.83 5.40
N TYR A 262 -10.17 3.66 4.88
CA TYR A 262 -10.88 3.41 3.63
C TYR A 262 -10.43 4.43 2.59
N LEU A 263 -9.92 3.95 1.46
CA LEU A 263 -9.60 4.76 0.30
C LEU A 263 -10.74 4.69 -0.72
N THR A 264 -11.01 5.83 -1.38
CA THR A 264 -11.97 5.87 -2.49
C THR A 264 -11.44 5.11 -3.69
N ASN A 265 -12.33 4.44 -4.41
CA ASN A 265 -12.07 3.84 -5.72
C ASN A 265 -10.91 2.83 -5.77
N VAL A 266 -10.65 2.12 -4.68
CA VAL A 266 -9.61 1.08 -4.63
C VAL A 266 -10.21 -0.28 -4.27
N VAL A 267 -9.54 -1.34 -4.71
CA VAL A 267 -9.87 -2.73 -4.39
C VAL A 267 -8.84 -3.26 -3.41
N THR A 268 -9.28 -3.71 -2.23
CA THR A 268 -8.43 -4.31 -1.19
C THR A 268 -8.84 -5.72 -0.83
N GLY A 269 -10.03 -6.16 -1.24
CA GLY A 269 -10.56 -7.48 -0.93
C GLY A 269 -9.77 -8.59 -1.63
N LYS A 270 -9.17 -9.51 -0.85
CA LYS A 270 -8.33 -10.61 -1.36
C LYS A 270 -9.02 -11.45 -2.42
N ARG A 271 -10.31 -11.76 -2.26
CA ARG A 271 -11.10 -12.53 -3.23
C ARG A 271 -11.15 -11.87 -4.60
N TYR A 272 -11.33 -10.55 -4.63
CA TYR A 272 -11.40 -9.79 -5.88
C TYR A 272 -10.03 -9.68 -6.55
N ILE A 273 -8.99 -9.40 -5.77
CA ILE A 273 -7.62 -9.30 -6.30
C ILE A 273 -7.16 -10.65 -6.85
N LYS A 274 -7.40 -11.74 -6.13
CA LYS A 274 -7.11 -13.09 -6.62
C LYS A 274 -7.76 -13.36 -7.97
N LYS A 275 -9.04 -13.00 -8.12
CA LYS A 275 -9.76 -13.17 -9.39
C LYS A 275 -9.17 -12.30 -10.51
N LEU A 276 -8.80 -11.05 -10.23
CA LEU A 276 -8.15 -10.17 -11.20
C LEU A 276 -6.84 -10.75 -11.73
N VAL A 277 -6.05 -11.38 -10.86
CA VAL A 277 -4.79 -12.05 -11.21
C VAL A 277 -5.07 -13.31 -12.03
N GLU A 278 -6.01 -14.15 -11.60
CA GLU A 278 -6.38 -15.39 -12.30
C GLU A 278 -6.96 -15.13 -13.70
N ASP A 279 -7.74 -14.06 -13.86
CA ASP A 279 -8.35 -13.64 -15.13
C ASP A 279 -7.34 -12.86 -16.02
N GLY A 280 -6.11 -12.62 -15.56
CA GLY A 280 -5.09 -11.89 -16.30
C GLY A 280 -5.38 -10.40 -16.51
N ILE A 281 -6.29 -9.82 -15.74
CA ILE A 281 -6.62 -8.38 -15.80
C ILE A 281 -5.50 -7.54 -15.22
N VAL A 282 -4.86 -8.04 -14.16
CA VAL A 282 -3.65 -7.48 -13.58
C VAL A 282 -2.50 -8.47 -13.66
N ASP A 283 -1.28 -7.97 -13.69
CA ASP A 283 -0.04 -8.72 -13.89
C ASP A 283 0.36 -9.59 -12.67
N GLY A 284 -0.18 -9.27 -11.52
CA GLY A 284 0.10 -9.95 -10.25
C GLY A 284 -0.39 -9.14 -9.07
N TRP A 285 -0.06 -9.59 -7.87
CA TRP A 285 -0.42 -8.89 -6.63
C TRP A 285 0.32 -7.55 -6.44
N ASP A 286 1.40 -7.35 -7.17
CA ASP A 286 2.19 -6.12 -7.20
C ASP A 286 1.97 -5.28 -8.46
N ASP A 287 0.92 -5.55 -9.22
CA ASP A 287 0.53 -4.71 -10.36
C ASP A 287 0.35 -3.26 -9.90
N PRO A 288 1.00 -2.28 -10.55
CA PRO A 288 0.96 -0.87 -10.15
C PRO A 288 -0.44 -0.23 -10.06
N ARG A 289 -1.47 -0.87 -10.59
CA ARG A 289 -2.88 -0.44 -10.44
C ARG A 289 -3.52 -0.83 -9.12
N LEU A 290 -2.87 -1.70 -8.35
CA LEU A 290 -3.32 -2.14 -7.04
C LEU A 290 -2.75 -1.24 -5.93
N VAL A 291 -3.24 -1.42 -4.71
CA VAL A 291 -2.80 -0.68 -3.51
C VAL A 291 -2.19 -1.61 -2.45
N SER A 292 -1.72 -2.80 -2.86
CA SER A 292 -0.82 -3.58 -2.02
C SER A 292 0.47 -2.77 -1.80
N ILE A 293 1.16 -2.99 -0.70
CA ILE A 293 2.44 -2.30 -0.43
C ILE A 293 3.46 -2.63 -1.52
N ALA A 294 3.50 -3.89 -1.97
CA ALA A 294 4.34 -4.32 -3.08
C ALA A 294 4.01 -3.58 -4.39
N ALA A 295 2.72 -3.38 -4.68
CA ALA A 295 2.28 -2.64 -5.87
C ALA A 295 2.66 -1.15 -5.81
N LEU A 296 2.47 -0.52 -4.66
CA LEU A 296 2.86 0.89 -4.44
C LEU A 296 4.37 1.07 -4.61
N ARG A 297 5.17 0.15 -4.05
CA ARG A 297 6.63 0.15 -4.19
C ARG A 297 7.05 -0.03 -5.64
N ARG A 298 6.51 -1.02 -6.36
CA ARG A 298 6.79 -1.24 -7.79
C ARG A 298 6.43 -0.04 -8.65
N ARG A 299 5.31 0.63 -8.34
CA ARG A 299 4.90 1.85 -9.03
C ARG A 299 5.85 3.01 -8.80
N GLY A 300 6.55 3.06 -7.66
CA GLY A 300 7.53 4.08 -7.32
C GLY A 300 7.15 4.96 -6.13
N PHE A 301 6.13 4.59 -5.36
CA PHE A 301 5.85 5.25 -4.07
C PHE A 301 7.02 5.07 -3.11
N THR A 302 7.26 6.06 -2.28
CA THR A 302 8.31 6.07 -1.28
C THR A 302 7.75 5.78 0.11
N PRO A 303 8.56 5.20 1.02
CA PRO A 303 8.15 5.05 2.42
C PRO A 303 7.75 6.38 3.07
N GLU A 304 8.49 7.45 2.75
CA GLU A 304 8.24 8.80 3.25
C GLU A 304 6.86 9.31 2.84
N SER A 305 6.46 9.08 1.59
CA SER A 305 5.15 9.49 1.09
C SER A 305 4.01 8.73 1.78
N ILE A 306 4.19 7.45 2.05
CA ILE A 306 3.20 6.62 2.77
C ILE A 306 3.11 7.08 4.22
N ARG A 307 4.23 7.33 4.89
CA ARG A 307 4.23 7.88 6.26
C ARG A 307 3.51 9.22 6.33
N LYS A 308 3.79 10.12 5.39
CA LYS A 308 3.10 11.43 5.31
C LYS A 308 1.61 11.29 5.07
N PHE A 309 1.22 10.38 4.20
CA PHE A 309 -0.18 10.08 3.94
C PHE A 309 -0.89 9.56 5.20
N VAL A 310 -0.31 8.61 5.91
CA VAL A 310 -0.87 8.07 7.16
C VAL A 310 -0.97 9.16 8.23
N GLU A 311 0.03 10.03 8.34
CA GLU A 311 0.00 11.17 9.26
C GLU A 311 -1.17 12.12 8.94
N LEU A 312 -1.40 12.45 7.67
CA LEU A 312 -2.51 13.31 7.23
C LEU A 312 -3.88 12.66 7.45
N CYS A 313 -3.98 11.33 7.37
CA CYS A 313 -5.22 10.61 7.68
C CYS A 313 -5.63 10.78 9.14
N GLY A 314 -4.66 10.96 10.04
CA GLY A 314 -4.90 11.04 11.48
C GLY A 314 -5.41 9.75 12.09
N VAL A 315 -5.73 9.80 13.39
CA VAL A 315 -6.23 8.68 14.18
C VAL A 315 -7.53 9.09 14.86
N SER A 316 -8.61 8.38 14.57
CA SER A 316 -9.95 8.66 15.14
C SER A 316 -10.73 7.37 15.42
N LYS A 317 -11.85 7.50 16.13
CA LYS A 317 -12.83 6.42 16.36
C LYS A 317 -13.97 6.40 15.33
N ALA A 318 -14.01 7.34 14.39
CA ALA A 318 -15.03 7.41 13.36
C ALA A 318 -14.49 6.95 12.02
N ASN A 319 -15.12 5.95 11.42
CA ASN A 319 -14.78 5.51 10.08
C ASN A 319 -15.02 6.64 9.08
N SER A 320 -14.04 6.93 8.26
CA SER A 320 -14.11 7.91 7.19
C SER A 320 -13.41 7.38 5.94
N SER A 321 -13.90 7.80 4.79
CA SER A 321 -13.25 7.51 3.51
C SER A 321 -12.28 8.63 3.17
N VAL A 322 -11.08 8.27 2.75
CA VAL A 322 -10.03 9.20 2.33
C VAL A 322 -9.92 9.18 0.82
N ASP A 323 -9.85 10.36 0.21
CA ASP A 323 -9.68 10.47 -1.24
C ASP A 323 -8.29 9.98 -1.66
N TYR A 324 -8.25 9.09 -2.65
CA TYR A 324 -7.00 8.60 -3.25
C TYR A 324 -6.09 9.74 -3.73
N ALA A 325 -6.65 10.87 -4.13
CA ALA A 325 -5.89 12.04 -4.53
C ALA A 325 -4.97 12.59 -3.43
N MET A 326 -5.27 12.34 -2.14
CA MET A 326 -4.40 12.70 -1.03
C MET A 326 -3.13 11.84 -1.01
N LEU A 327 -3.22 10.56 -1.34
CA LEU A 327 -2.06 9.68 -1.49
C LEU A 327 -1.17 10.14 -2.66
N GLU A 328 -1.78 10.50 -3.79
CA GLU A 328 -1.07 11.05 -4.95
C GLU A 328 -0.39 12.40 -4.63
N TYR A 329 -1.06 13.24 -3.86
CA TYR A 329 -0.47 14.48 -3.36
C TYR A 329 0.80 14.22 -2.54
N CYS A 330 0.76 13.27 -1.61
CA CYS A 330 1.90 12.95 -0.75
C CYS A 330 3.13 12.48 -1.55
N ILE A 331 2.94 11.61 -2.55
CA ILE A 331 4.07 11.16 -3.38
C ILE A 331 4.59 12.29 -4.28
N ARG A 332 3.73 13.11 -4.82
CA ARG A 332 4.13 14.25 -5.66
C ARG A 332 4.99 15.24 -4.89
N GLU A 333 4.59 15.59 -3.66
CA GLU A 333 5.35 16.47 -2.79
C GLU A 333 6.70 15.86 -2.36
N ASP A 334 6.74 14.56 -2.09
CA ASP A 334 7.98 13.87 -1.72
C ASP A 334 8.99 13.84 -2.85
N LEU A 335 8.55 13.60 -4.08
CA LEU A 335 9.45 13.51 -5.24
C LEU A 335 9.93 14.87 -5.77
N LYS A 336 9.16 15.92 -5.56
CA LYS A 336 9.37 17.25 -6.15
C LYS A 336 10.79 17.78 -5.96
N LEU A 337 11.33 17.67 -4.75
CA LEU A 337 12.65 18.18 -4.42
C LEU A 337 13.75 17.13 -4.44
N LYS A 338 13.39 15.85 -4.50
CA LYS A 338 14.33 14.73 -4.35
C LYS A 338 14.77 14.12 -5.67
N LYS A 339 14.00 14.30 -6.74
CA LYS A 339 14.24 13.58 -7.99
C LYS A 339 14.64 14.48 -9.13
N PRO A 340 15.54 13.99 -9.99
CA PRO A 340 15.95 14.74 -11.17
C PRO A 340 14.81 14.88 -12.18
N ARG A 341 14.81 15.99 -12.88
CA ARG A 341 13.89 16.32 -13.96
C ARG A 341 14.57 16.06 -15.29
N MET A 342 14.06 15.10 -16.03
CA MET A 342 14.62 14.61 -17.28
C MET A 342 13.65 14.84 -18.43
N MET A 343 14.17 14.94 -19.65
CA MET A 343 13.34 15.02 -20.85
C MET A 343 13.08 13.63 -21.42
N ALA A 344 11.82 13.36 -21.70
CA ALA A 344 11.34 12.15 -22.36
C ALA A 344 10.20 12.51 -23.31
N VAL A 345 10.20 11.92 -24.49
CA VAL A 345 9.18 12.13 -25.53
C VAL A 345 8.38 10.85 -25.69
N LEU A 346 7.10 10.92 -25.41
CA LEU A 346 6.23 9.73 -25.37
C LEU A 346 5.61 9.42 -26.74
N ASP A 347 5.24 10.44 -27.51
CA ASP A 347 4.72 10.29 -28.87
C ASP A 347 5.59 11.12 -29.84
N PRO A 348 6.72 10.57 -30.31
CA PRO A 348 7.75 11.32 -30.99
C PRO A 348 7.38 11.65 -32.44
N ILE A 349 7.71 12.89 -32.84
CA ILE A 349 7.94 13.27 -34.22
C ILE A 349 9.33 13.89 -34.35
N LYS A 350 9.94 13.74 -35.52
CA LYS A 350 11.26 14.30 -35.78
C LYS A 350 11.18 15.79 -36.02
N LEU A 351 12.08 16.56 -35.37
CA LEU A 351 12.33 17.97 -35.65
C LEU A 351 13.73 18.12 -36.21
N ILE A 352 13.84 18.72 -37.39
CA ILE A 352 15.12 18.95 -38.08
C ILE A 352 15.38 20.44 -38.10
N ILE A 353 16.54 20.85 -37.59
CA ILE A 353 16.98 22.22 -37.60
C ILE A 353 17.86 22.44 -38.86
N ASP A 354 17.26 22.94 -39.93
CA ASP A 354 17.87 23.01 -41.26
C ASP A 354 19.13 23.84 -41.34
N ASN A 355 19.25 24.88 -40.51
CA ASN A 355 20.43 25.74 -40.45
C ASN A 355 21.40 25.41 -39.32
N TYR A 356 21.21 24.29 -38.60
CA TYR A 356 22.20 23.81 -37.66
C TYR A 356 23.26 22.98 -38.41
N PRO A 357 24.56 23.19 -38.15
CA PRO A 357 25.62 22.51 -38.91
C PRO A 357 25.54 20.98 -38.83
N GLU A 358 25.65 20.33 -39.97
CA GLU A 358 25.67 18.87 -40.04
C GLU A 358 26.83 18.29 -39.22
N GLY A 359 26.55 17.23 -38.47
CA GLY A 359 27.52 16.52 -37.63
C GLY A 359 28.01 17.30 -36.41
N GLN A 360 27.53 18.53 -36.22
CA GLN A 360 27.85 19.27 -34.99
C GLN A 360 27.01 18.80 -33.85
N VAL A 361 27.66 18.51 -32.71
CA VAL A 361 26.99 18.19 -31.45
C VAL A 361 27.57 19.10 -30.37
N GLU A 362 26.71 19.75 -29.63
CA GLU A 362 27.10 20.51 -28.44
C GLU A 362 26.46 19.89 -27.19
N TYR A 363 27.14 20.03 -26.07
CA TYR A 363 26.65 19.51 -24.79
C TYR A 363 26.15 20.64 -23.92
N LEU A 364 24.85 20.68 -23.67
CA LEU A 364 24.20 21.69 -22.86
C LEU A 364 24.25 21.32 -21.38
N ASP A 365 24.57 22.30 -20.55
CA ASP A 365 24.48 22.17 -19.09
C ASP A 365 23.03 22.33 -18.66
N VAL A 366 22.47 21.26 -18.06
CA VAL A 366 21.09 21.23 -17.61
C VAL A 366 21.05 20.88 -16.13
N ALA A 367 20.45 21.75 -15.32
CA ALA A 367 20.22 21.47 -13.91
C ALA A 367 19.31 20.25 -13.75
N ASN A 368 19.70 19.31 -12.90
CA ASN A 368 18.90 18.11 -12.64
C ASN A 368 17.59 18.44 -11.92
N ASN A 369 17.60 19.49 -11.10
CA ASN A 369 16.39 20.02 -10.48
C ASN A 369 16.60 21.51 -10.16
N LEU A 370 15.75 22.37 -10.69
CA LEU A 370 15.86 23.83 -10.50
C LEU A 370 15.56 24.28 -9.06
N GLU A 371 14.88 23.46 -8.28
CA GLU A 371 14.51 23.75 -6.89
C GLU A 371 15.45 23.08 -5.88
N ASN A 372 16.38 22.24 -6.35
CA ASN A 372 17.37 21.55 -5.51
C ASN A 372 18.72 21.46 -6.24
N GLU A 373 19.58 22.41 -5.99
CA GLU A 373 20.91 22.49 -6.60
C GLU A 373 21.86 21.35 -6.19
N GLU A 374 21.58 20.66 -5.07
CA GLU A 374 22.38 19.52 -4.60
C GLU A 374 22.34 18.34 -5.57
N LEU A 375 21.29 18.24 -6.39
CA LEU A 375 21.18 17.21 -7.43
C LEU A 375 22.13 17.48 -8.62
N GLY A 376 22.78 18.62 -8.66
CA GLY A 376 23.80 18.94 -9.65
C GLY A 376 23.27 19.23 -11.05
N ILE A 377 24.16 19.15 -12.01
CA ILE A 377 23.90 19.38 -13.43
C ILE A 377 24.35 18.17 -14.26
N ARG A 378 23.73 18.01 -15.43
CA ARG A 378 24.13 17.04 -16.44
C ARG A 378 24.40 17.68 -17.78
N LYS A 379 25.12 16.97 -18.63
CA LYS A 379 25.38 17.34 -20.02
C LYS A 379 24.38 16.64 -20.93
N VAL A 380 23.63 17.42 -21.70
CA VAL A 380 22.66 16.87 -22.68
C VAL A 380 23.14 17.20 -24.08
N PRO A 381 23.36 16.22 -24.96
CA PRO A 381 23.77 16.48 -26.34
C PRO A 381 22.63 17.14 -27.11
N PHE A 382 22.99 18.16 -27.90
CA PHE A 382 22.10 18.89 -28.79
C PHE A 382 22.69 18.88 -30.20
N GLY A 383 21.87 18.58 -31.16
CA GLY A 383 22.28 18.51 -32.57
C GLY A 383 21.15 18.92 -33.52
N ARG A 384 21.37 18.65 -34.79
CA ARG A 384 20.45 19.03 -35.86
C ARG A 384 19.11 18.31 -35.81
N GLU A 385 19.10 17.05 -35.41
CA GLU A 385 17.90 16.19 -35.38
C GLU A 385 17.48 15.90 -33.95
N LEU A 386 16.22 16.17 -33.65
CA LEU A 386 15.60 15.99 -32.34
C LEU A 386 14.29 15.23 -32.47
N TYR A 387 13.83 14.62 -31.39
CA TYR A 387 12.43 14.23 -31.22
C TYR A 387 11.71 15.22 -30.31
N ILE A 388 10.48 15.56 -30.68
CA ILE A 388 9.55 16.36 -29.88
C ILE A 388 8.22 15.62 -29.73
N GLU A 389 7.39 16.04 -28.77
CA GLU A 389 6.05 15.50 -28.67
C GLU A 389 5.21 15.89 -29.89
N ARG A 390 4.48 14.95 -30.44
CA ARG A 390 3.54 15.19 -31.56
C ARG A 390 2.55 16.29 -31.23
N GLU A 391 2.04 16.35 -29.99
CA GLU A 391 1.09 17.37 -29.54
C GLU A 391 1.68 18.78 -29.47
N ASP A 392 3.01 18.92 -29.48
CA ASP A 392 3.69 20.20 -29.49
C ASP A 392 3.78 20.84 -30.89
N PHE A 393 3.28 20.16 -31.91
CA PHE A 393 3.11 20.69 -33.26
C PHE A 393 1.68 20.53 -33.75
N MET A 394 1.14 21.60 -34.36
CA MET A 394 -0.14 21.58 -35.08
C MET A 394 -0.03 22.37 -36.39
N GLU A 395 -0.55 21.82 -37.49
CA GLU A 395 -0.59 22.51 -38.78
C GLU A 395 -1.54 23.71 -38.73
N GLU A 396 -2.72 23.51 -38.16
CA GLU A 396 -3.78 24.54 -38.00
C GLU A 396 -4.18 24.63 -36.53
N PRO A 397 -3.46 25.42 -35.70
CA PRO A 397 -3.69 25.47 -34.29
C PRO A 397 -4.95 26.26 -33.92
N PRO A 398 -5.62 25.91 -32.82
CA PRO A 398 -6.70 26.71 -32.26
C PRO A 398 -6.16 28.01 -31.65
N LYS A 399 -7.07 28.95 -31.34
CA LYS A 399 -6.71 30.16 -30.60
C LYS A 399 -6.08 29.79 -29.24
N LYS A 400 -5.04 30.53 -28.82
CA LYS A 400 -4.27 30.30 -27.58
C LYS A 400 -3.42 29.03 -27.56
N TYR A 401 -3.07 28.50 -28.72
CA TYR A 401 -2.03 27.48 -28.83
C TYR A 401 -0.66 28.16 -28.89
N PHE A 402 0.19 27.94 -27.91
CA PHE A 402 1.50 28.60 -27.77
C PHE A 402 2.67 27.66 -28.03
N ARG A 403 2.44 26.58 -28.76
CA ARG A 403 3.45 25.61 -29.16
C ARG A 403 3.82 25.82 -30.63
N LEU A 404 4.41 24.83 -31.27
CA LEU A 404 4.95 24.97 -32.61
C LEU A 404 3.88 24.81 -33.69
N PHE A 405 3.87 25.70 -34.65
CA PHE A 405 3.08 25.64 -35.88
C PHE A 405 3.77 26.42 -36.99
N PRO A 406 3.41 26.27 -38.27
CA PRO A 406 4.08 26.96 -39.37
C PRO A 406 4.18 28.46 -39.14
N GLY A 407 5.42 28.98 -39.16
CA GLY A 407 5.72 30.39 -38.94
C GLY A 407 5.85 30.83 -37.48
N ASN A 408 5.54 29.97 -36.51
CA ASN A 408 5.68 30.26 -35.08
C ASN A 408 7.05 29.88 -34.55
N GLU A 409 7.48 30.65 -33.54
CA GLU A 409 8.73 30.45 -32.83
C GLU A 409 8.49 30.01 -31.38
N VAL A 410 9.22 29.00 -30.93
CA VAL A 410 9.21 28.52 -29.55
C VAL A 410 10.63 28.34 -29.03
N ARG A 411 10.79 28.27 -27.70
CA ARG A 411 12.04 27.83 -27.09
C ARG A 411 12.09 26.32 -26.97
N LEU A 412 13.14 25.71 -27.50
CA LEU A 412 13.56 24.38 -27.09
C LEU A 412 14.18 24.49 -25.69
N MET A 413 13.62 23.74 -24.76
CA MET A 413 14.00 23.80 -23.33
C MET A 413 15.52 23.69 -23.16
N HIS A 414 16.12 24.58 -22.40
CA HIS A 414 17.58 24.65 -22.16
C HIS A 414 18.45 24.92 -23.42
N ALA A 415 17.86 25.19 -24.57
CA ALA A 415 18.57 25.34 -25.84
C ALA A 415 18.26 26.66 -26.50
N TYR A 416 17.72 26.67 -27.69
CA TYR A 416 17.54 27.82 -28.56
C TYR A 416 16.08 28.10 -28.90
N PHE A 417 15.81 29.29 -29.46
CA PHE A 417 14.57 29.52 -30.18
C PHE A 417 14.62 28.82 -31.52
N VAL A 418 13.55 28.17 -31.89
CA VAL A 418 13.34 27.57 -33.20
C VAL A 418 12.05 28.07 -33.83
N LYS A 419 12.05 28.31 -35.13
CA LYS A 419 10.90 28.72 -35.91
C LYS A 419 10.55 27.63 -36.90
N CYS A 420 9.28 27.22 -36.95
CA CYS A 420 8.82 26.26 -37.92
C CYS A 420 8.73 26.88 -39.32
N GLU A 421 9.44 26.30 -40.29
CA GLU A 421 9.42 26.75 -41.71
C GLU A 421 8.54 25.83 -42.55
N SER A 422 8.57 24.52 -42.30
CA SER A 422 7.79 23.53 -43.04
C SER A 422 7.60 22.24 -42.26
N PHE A 423 6.83 21.32 -42.81
CA PHE A 423 6.61 20.00 -42.24
C PHE A 423 6.36 18.97 -43.33
N VAL A 424 6.50 17.68 -43.01
CA VAL A 424 6.29 16.55 -43.91
C VAL A 424 5.20 15.64 -43.35
N LYS A 425 4.31 15.19 -44.27
CA LYS A 425 3.28 14.21 -43.97
C LYS A 425 3.58 12.90 -44.68
N ASP A 426 3.15 11.78 -44.08
CA ASP A 426 3.13 10.47 -44.73
C ASP A 426 1.93 10.34 -45.71
N GLU A 427 1.82 9.18 -46.34
CA GLU A 427 0.74 8.84 -47.27
C GLU A 427 -0.66 8.94 -46.64
N ASN A 428 -0.77 8.80 -45.31
CA ASN A 428 -2.02 8.88 -44.55
C ASN A 428 -2.30 10.30 -44.01
N GLY A 429 -1.47 11.27 -44.34
CA GLY A 429 -1.60 12.65 -43.89
C GLY A 429 -1.11 12.87 -42.45
N LYS A 430 -0.39 11.91 -41.86
CA LYS A 430 0.19 12.01 -40.52
C LYS A 430 1.52 12.78 -40.59
N ILE A 431 1.69 13.75 -39.70
CA ILE A 431 2.95 14.51 -39.58
C ILE A 431 4.08 13.58 -39.14
N THR A 432 5.17 13.55 -39.90
CA THR A 432 6.37 12.74 -39.62
C THR A 432 7.58 13.57 -39.24
N GLU A 433 7.73 14.75 -39.85
CA GLU A 433 8.85 15.65 -39.64
C GLU A 433 8.39 17.10 -39.57
N VAL A 434 9.07 17.87 -38.76
CA VAL A 434 8.94 19.33 -38.67
C VAL A 434 10.31 19.95 -38.96
N HIS A 435 10.37 20.87 -39.94
CA HIS A 435 11.58 21.56 -40.29
C HIS A 435 11.59 22.95 -39.72
N CYS A 436 12.64 23.27 -38.97
CA CYS A 436 12.81 24.54 -38.28
C CYS A 436 14.15 25.20 -38.63
N THR A 437 14.22 26.48 -38.36
CA THR A 437 15.49 27.22 -38.25
C THR A 437 15.68 27.67 -36.81
N TYR A 438 16.93 27.70 -36.34
CA TYR A 438 17.27 28.20 -35.00
C TYR A 438 17.98 29.53 -35.07
N ASP A 439 17.89 30.30 -33.99
CA ASP A 439 18.64 31.56 -33.80
C ASP A 439 19.77 31.31 -32.80
N PRO A 440 21.04 31.31 -33.26
CA PRO A 440 22.21 31.05 -32.39
C PRO A 440 22.36 32.01 -31.21
N GLU A 441 21.87 33.25 -31.34
CA GLU A 441 21.96 34.25 -30.28
C GLU A 441 21.07 33.97 -29.07
N THR A 442 20.06 33.10 -29.25
CA THR A 442 19.02 32.82 -28.24
C THR A 442 19.36 31.68 -27.30
N LYS A 443 20.60 31.19 -27.29
CA LYS A 443 21.04 30.13 -26.40
C LYS A 443 20.63 30.40 -24.95
N ALA A 444 20.05 29.40 -24.28
CA ALA A 444 19.68 29.53 -22.88
C ALA A 444 20.90 29.91 -22.03
N GLY A 445 20.75 30.90 -21.15
CA GLY A 445 21.84 31.41 -20.33
C GLY A 445 22.78 32.43 -21.01
N SER A 446 22.55 32.76 -22.28
CA SER A 446 23.37 33.76 -23.01
C SER A 446 23.08 35.22 -22.62
N GLY A 447 22.02 35.48 -21.87
CA GLY A 447 21.56 36.83 -21.55
C GLY A 447 20.79 37.52 -22.69
N PHE A 448 20.37 36.78 -23.71
CA PHE A 448 19.59 37.33 -24.82
C PHE A 448 18.25 37.93 -24.35
N THR A 449 17.99 39.17 -24.76
CA THR A 449 16.78 39.93 -24.39
C THR A 449 16.05 40.55 -25.59
N GLY A 450 16.49 40.24 -26.80
CA GLY A 450 16.01 40.91 -28.02
C GLY A 450 14.51 40.67 -28.32
N ARG A 451 13.98 39.52 -27.96
CA ARG A 451 12.56 39.17 -28.07
C ARG A 451 12.18 38.07 -27.09
N LYS A 452 10.90 37.90 -26.90
CA LYS A 452 10.34 36.81 -26.05
C LYS A 452 9.46 35.89 -26.88
N VAL A 453 9.49 34.60 -26.58
CA VAL A 453 8.55 33.60 -27.10
C VAL A 453 7.61 33.15 -26.00
N LYS A 454 6.38 32.75 -26.36
CA LYS A 454 5.36 32.35 -25.38
C LYS A 454 5.44 30.87 -25.01
N GLY A 455 5.99 30.04 -25.90
CA GLY A 455 6.02 28.57 -25.72
C GLY A 455 7.42 28.05 -25.47
N THR A 456 7.51 27.06 -24.60
CA THR A 456 8.71 26.24 -24.38
C THR A 456 8.32 24.78 -24.49
N ILE A 457 9.02 24.01 -25.32
CA ILE A 457 8.79 22.59 -25.52
C ILE A 457 10.04 21.79 -25.14
N HIS A 458 9.85 20.56 -24.66
CA HIS A 458 10.95 19.65 -24.39
C HIS A 458 11.27 18.81 -25.64
N TRP A 459 12.42 18.19 -25.61
CA TRP A 459 12.99 17.46 -26.73
C TRP A 459 14.00 16.43 -26.25
N VAL A 460 14.35 15.49 -27.11
CA VAL A 460 15.49 14.58 -26.90
C VAL A 460 16.32 14.53 -28.19
N PRO A 461 17.67 14.35 -28.09
CA PRO A 461 18.54 14.27 -29.27
C PRO A 461 18.30 12.94 -30.02
N ALA A 462 17.91 13.01 -31.28
CA ALA A 462 17.51 11.82 -32.05
C ALA A 462 18.60 10.76 -32.16
N GLU A 463 19.85 11.18 -32.35
CA GLU A 463 21.00 10.28 -32.50
C GLU A 463 21.39 9.59 -31.19
N TYR A 464 21.19 10.23 -30.04
CA TYR A 464 21.64 9.75 -28.74
C TYR A 464 20.51 9.29 -27.82
N ALA A 465 19.26 9.52 -28.20
CA ALA A 465 18.11 9.12 -27.41
C ALA A 465 18.01 7.60 -27.29
N GLN A 466 17.62 7.15 -26.11
CA GLN A 466 17.35 5.75 -25.84
C GLN A 466 15.87 5.46 -26.02
N LYS A 467 15.56 4.38 -26.70
CA LYS A 467 14.18 3.89 -26.81
C LYS A 467 13.76 3.28 -25.47
N ALA A 468 12.53 3.55 -25.04
CA ALA A 468 11.98 3.07 -23.79
C ALA A 468 10.51 2.70 -23.92
N GLU A 469 10.08 1.76 -23.09
CA GLU A 469 8.66 1.49 -22.86
C GLU A 469 8.17 2.35 -21.69
N VAL A 470 7.01 2.97 -21.85
CA VAL A 470 6.37 3.77 -20.81
C VAL A 470 4.96 3.26 -20.55
N ARG A 471 4.66 3.00 -19.29
CA ARG A 471 3.37 2.50 -18.83
C ARG A 471 2.63 3.59 -18.07
N LEU A 472 1.49 4.01 -18.61
CA LEU A 472 0.63 5.01 -18.02
C LEU A 472 -0.50 4.30 -17.29
N TYR A 473 -0.49 4.38 -15.97
CA TYR A 473 -1.50 3.79 -15.11
C TYR A 473 -2.56 4.82 -14.73
N GLU A 474 -3.81 4.44 -14.92
CA GLU A 474 -5.00 5.13 -14.42
C GLU A 474 -5.68 4.26 -13.36
N ASN A 475 -6.72 4.79 -12.73
CA ASN A 475 -7.46 4.03 -11.72
C ASN A 475 -8.02 2.73 -12.33
N LEU A 476 -7.84 1.61 -11.64
CA LEU A 476 -8.37 0.31 -12.04
C LEU A 476 -9.90 0.28 -12.04
N ILE A 477 -10.52 1.07 -11.18
CA ILE A 477 -11.96 1.20 -11.04
C ILE A 477 -12.48 2.38 -11.87
N ASP A 478 -13.62 2.18 -12.49
CA ASP A 478 -14.41 3.28 -13.10
C ASP A 478 -14.99 4.13 -11.97
N GLU A 479 -14.39 5.31 -11.75
CA GLU A 479 -14.72 6.20 -10.63
C GLU A 479 -16.18 6.69 -10.67
N GLU A 480 -16.75 6.82 -11.86
CA GLU A 480 -18.16 7.29 -12.01
C GLU A 480 -19.16 6.24 -11.55
N LYS A 481 -18.81 4.96 -11.68
CA LYS A 481 -19.68 3.83 -11.32
C LYS A 481 -19.47 3.34 -9.89
N GLY A 482 -18.36 3.71 -9.24
CA GLY A 482 -17.95 3.17 -7.94
C GLY A 482 -17.38 1.76 -8.04
N VAL A 483 -16.91 1.23 -6.92
CA VAL A 483 -16.11 -0.02 -6.89
C VAL A 483 -16.92 -1.23 -7.35
N TYR A 484 -18.14 -1.36 -6.87
CA TYR A 484 -18.96 -2.55 -7.12
C TYR A 484 -20.21 -2.25 -7.92
N ASN A 485 -20.51 -3.12 -8.87
CA ASN A 485 -21.79 -3.15 -9.55
C ASN A 485 -22.89 -3.54 -8.56
N LYS A 486 -23.96 -2.75 -8.50
CA LYS A 486 -25.09 -2.93 -7.55
C LYS A 486 -25.94 -4.15 -7.88
N GLU A 487 -25.94 -4.62 -9.13
CA GLU A 487 -26.77 -5.71 -9.59
C GLU A 487 -26.17 -7.10 -9.24
N ASP A 488 -24.88 -7.27 -9.45
CA ASP A 488 -24.20 -8.57 -9.33
C ASP A 488 -23.00 -8.59 -8.39
N GLY A 489 -22.61 -7.44 -7.82
CA GLY A 489 -21.46 -7.31 -6.92
C GLY A 489 -20.10 -7.45 -7.60
N SER A 490 -20.05 -7.48 -8.93
CA SER A 490 -18.80 -7.48 -9.69
C SER A 490 -18.09 -6.13 -9.60
N LEU A 491 -16.81 -6.10 -9.97
CA LEU A 491 -16.05 -4.84 -10.02
C LEU A 491 -16.38 -4.04 -11.28
N ASN A 492 -16.55 -2.73 -11.11
CA ASN A 492 -16.66 -1.79 -12.22
C ASN A 492 -15.25 -1.41 -12.70
N LEU A 493 -14.69 -2.19 -13.61
CA LEU A 493 -13.34 -1.98 -14.10
C LEU A 493 -13.26 -0.87 -15.14
N ASN A 494 -12.20 -0.07 -15.08
CA ASN A 494 -11.83 0.90 -16.11
C ASN A 494 -11.05 0.17 -17.22
N PRO A 495 -11.59 0.08 -18.45
CA PRO A 495 -10.90 -0.60 -19.54
C PRO A 495 -9.62 0.11 -19.99
N ASN A 496 -9.47 1.38 -19.63
CA ASN A 496 -8.32 2.23 -19.98
C ASN A 496 -7.36 2.42 -18.79
N SER A 497 -7.34 1.48 -17.85
CA SER A 497 -6.50 1.57 -16.65
C SER A 497 -4.99 1.45 -16.91
N LEU A 498 -4.60 0.94 -18.08
CA LEU A 498 -3.21 0.82 -18.51
C LEU A 498 -3.08 1.18 -19.98
N THR A 499 -2.19 2.11 -20.29
CA THR A 499 -1.73 2.42 -21.65
C THR A 499 -0.23 2.14 -21.73
N ILE A 500 0.17 1.29 -22.69
CA ILE A 500 1.57 0.94 -22.92
C ILE A 500 2.06 1.67 -24.16
N ILE A 501 3.10 2.50 -23.98
CA ILE A 501 3.81 3.20 -25.04
C ILE A 501 5.14 2.49 -25.26
N LYS A 502 5.31 1.86 -26.41
CA LYS A 502 6.50 1.04 -26.70
C LYS A 502 7.64 1.82 -27.36
N ASP A 503 7.33 2.96 -27.95
CA ASP A 503 8.23 3.73 -28.81
C ASP A 503 8.49 5.13 -28.26
N ALA A 504 8.59 5.27 -26.95
CA ALA A 504 9.06 6.50 -26.30
C ALA A 504 10.58 6.63 -26.45
N TYR A 505 11.06 7.88 -26.44
CA TYR A 505 12.50 8.17 -26.41
C TYR A 505 12.83 9.01 -25.20
N VAL A 506 13.91 8.63 -24.52
CA VAL A 506 14.44 9.33 -23.36
C VAL A 506 15.84 9.86 -23.65
N GLU A 507 16.23 10.92 -22.97
CA GLU A 507 17.57 11.48 -23.13
C GLU A 507 18.65 10.47 -22.68
N PRO A 508 19.89 10.53 -23.19
CA PRO A 508 20.93 9.55 -22.89
C PRO A 508 21.38 9.54 -21.42
N SER A 509 21.02 10.56 -20.63
CA SER A 509 21.31 10.66 -19.21
C SER A 509 20.64 9.58 -18.34
N PHE A 510 19.72 8.81 -18.90
CA PHE A 510 19.15 7.62 -18.26
C PHE A 510 20.03 6.37 -18.35
N ASP A 511 21.17 6.45 -19.01
CA ASP A 511 22.11 5.34 -19.07
C ASP A 511 22.52 4.93 -17.64
N GLY A 512 22.41 3.62 -17.35
CA GLY A 512 22.68 3.06 -16.03
C GLY A 512 21.53 3.20 -15.01
N ALA A 513 20.35 3.67 -15.41
CA ALA A 513 19.17 3.66 -14.55
C ALA A 513 18.80 2.25 -14.11
N LYS A 514 18.49 2.10 -12.82
CA LYS A 514 18.20 0.82 -12.16
C LYS A 514 16.76 0.76 -11.68
N ALA A 515 16.28 -0.46 -11.43
CA ALA A 515 15.00 -0.69 -10.80
C ALA A 515 14.78 0.23 -9.58
N TYR A 516 13.59 0.81 -9.49
CA TYR A 516 13.15 1.78 -8.49
C TYR A 516 13.76 3.20 -8.61
N ASP A 517 14.68 3.46 -9.52
CA ASP A 517 15.09 4.84 -9.80
C ASP A 517 13.88 5.64 -10.33
N SER A 518 13.70 6.84 -9.79
CA SER A 518 12.56 7.70 -10.10
C SER A 518 13.01 9.03 -10.68
N PHE A 519 12.19 9.55 -11.60
CA PHE A 519 12.46 10.79 -12.32
C PHE A 519 11.17 11.58 -12.53
N GLN A 520 11.28 12.90 -12.60
CA GLN A 520 10.23 13.67 -13.25
C GLN A 520 10.50 13.69 -14.76
N PHE A 521 9.56 13.20 -15.56
CA PHE A 521 9.56 13.48 -17.00
C PHE A 521 8.93 14.86 -17.20
N VAL A 522 9.75 15.80 -17.65
CA VAL A 522 9.36 17.21 -17.79
C VAL A 522 8.04 17.32 -18.54
N ARG A 523 7.08 18.04 -17.97
CA ARG A 523 5.73 18.27 -18.49
C ARG A 523 4.81 17.02 -18.51
N ASN A 524 5.31 15.82 -18.22
CA ASN A 524 4.54 14.57 -18.29
C ASN A 524 4.10 14.05 -16.91
N GLY A 525 5.01 13.92 -15.95
CA GLY A 525 4.72 13.33 -14.65
C GLY A 525 5.96 12.80 -13.97
N TYR A 526 5.73 11.99 -12.91
CA TYR A 526 6.78 11.23 -12.23
C TYR A 526 6.74 9.78 -12.63
N PHE A 527 7.92 9.21 -12.88
CA PHE A 527 8.08 7.87 -13.42
C PHE A 527 9.14 7.10 -12.64
N CYS A 528 8.97 5.79 -12.54
CA CYS A 528 9.86 4.88 -11.85
C CYS A 528 10.27 3.76 -12.80
N VAL A 529 11.54 3.38 -12.78
CA VAL A 529 12.04 2.21 -13.53
C VAL A 529 11.40 0.94 -12.96
N ASP A 530 10.72 0.18 -13.82
CA ASP A 530 10.04 -1.05 -13.40
C ASP A 530 11.04 -2.09 -12.90
N SER A 531 10.71 -2.73 -11.77
CA SER A 531 11.59 -3.71 -11.13
C SER A 531 11.54 -5.10 -11.75
N HIS A 532 10.50 -5.38 -12.56
CA HIS A 532 10.30 -6.70 -13.17
C HIS A 532 10.78 -6.77 -14.61
N ASP A 533 10.38 -5.80 -15.42
CA ASP A 533 10.47 -5.89 -16.88
C ASP A 533 11.54 -4.99 -17.49
N SER A 534 12.18 -4.12 -16.68
CA SER A 534 13.23 -3.24 -17.16
C SER A 534 14.59 -3.94 -17.19
N GLU A 535 15.28 -3.82 -18.30
CA GLU A 535 16.63 -4.30 -18.52
C GLU A 535 17.55 -3.16 -19.00
N PRO A 536 18.88 -3.27 -18.90
CA PRO A 536 19.79 -2.18 -19.26
C PRO A 536 19.63 -1.65 -20.69
N ASP A 537 19.29 -2.54 -21.63
CA ASP A 537 19.06 -2.25 -23.05
C ASP A 537 17.58 -2.09 -23.41
N HIS A 538 16.69 -2.28 -22.44
CA HIS A 538 15.23 -2.13 -22.59
C HIS A 538 14.62 -1.51 -21.33
N LEU A 539 14.69 -0.19 -21.20
CA LEU A 539 14.14 0.51 -20.06
C LEU A 539 12.60 0.51 -20.11
N VAL A 540 11.99 0.17 -18.99
CA VAL A 540 10.55 0.23 -18.77
C VAL A 540 10.26 1.17 -17.60
N PHE A 541 9.43 2.19 -17.84
CA PHE A 541 9.05 3.17 -16.84
C PHE A 541 7.57 3.06 -16.48
N ASN A 542 7.29 2.98 -15.21
CA ASN A 542 5.93 3.08 -14.65
C ASN A 542 5.63 4.52 -14.28
N ARG A 543 4.53 5.09 -14.75
CA ARG A 543 4.07 6.38 -14.23
C ARG A 543 3.62 6.23 -12.78
N ILE A 544 4.25 6.98 -11.89
CA ILE A 544 3.87 7.04 -10.47
C ILE A 544 2.62 7.89 -10.32
N VAL A 545 2.69 9.13 -10.81
CA VAL A 545 1.64 10.13 -10.68
C VAL A 545 1.83 11.24 -11.72
N SER A 546 0.74 11.87 -12.14
CA SER A 546 0.75 13.05 -12.99
C SER A 546 1.26 14.29 -12.24
N LEU A 547 1.59 15.36 -12.97
CA LEU A 547 2.04 16.63 -12.37
C LEU A 547 0.93 17.42 -11.67
N LYS A 548 -0.32 17.28 -12.14
CA LYS A 548 -1.46 18.04 -11.62
C LYS A 548 -2.12 17.29 -10.46
N SER A 549 -2.46 18.00 -9.41
CA SER A 549 -3.22 17.50 -8.28
C SER A 549 -4.63 18.06 -8.27
N SER A 550 -5.63 17.21 -8.01
CA SER A 550 -6.99 17.62 -7.64
C SER A 550 -7.14 17.87 -6.14
N PHE A 551 -6.22 17.36 -5.33
CA PHE A 551 -6.23 17.50 -3.89
C PHE A 551 -5.62 18.84 -3.44
N LYS A 552 -6.27 19.46 -2.45
CA LYS A 552 -5.75 20.64 -1.74
C LYS A 552 -5.80 20.36 -0.25
N LEU A 553 -4.73 20.67 0.45
CA LEU A 553 -4.73 20.62 1.91
C LEU A 553 -5.85 21.53 2.45
N PRO A 554 -6.60 21.08 3.47
CA PRO A 554 -7.50 21.96 4.21
C PRO A 554 -6.70 23.15 4.76
N LYS A 555 -7.27 24.35 4.62
CA LYS A 555 -6.65 25.56 5.18
C LYS A 555 -6.74 25.56 6.70
#